data_7f49065ea495e366e451df6b78afd5d6
#
_entry.id   7f49065ea495e366e451df6b78afd5d6
#
_cell.length_a   1.000
_cell.length_b   1.000
_cell.length_c   1.000
_cell.angle_alpha   90.00
_cell.angle_beta   90.00
_cell.angle_gamma   90.00
#
_symmetry.space_group_name_H-M   'P 1'
#
loop_
_entity.id
_entity.type
_entity.pdbx_description
1 polymer ?
#
loop_
_entity_poly.entity_id
_entity_poly.type
_entity_poly.pdbx_seq_one_letter_code
_entity_poly.pdbx_strand_id
1 'polypeptide(L)'
;MEKNTETEIKLIIAKKDVKALVASPLVAKKIKKGSHKTVKLVNIYFDTRDLLLRQAGIAYRVRQNGKKYEATVKLGRSEAGGLSARQEYNVAVKNAKPDLSVFAESGLQVDFTDILGTAQIEKLFAVRVKRELRLLQITKETLVEMAIDQGFISAGGKKETIDEVELELKEGSLADLLAYTAKIAAEVPVFTESRSKYARGLALLDKLEPEGARPLPEIDWDKDYCEEYKKQFYRYGTAIMEEQNVFADCGKLQTEADRIFLPYFERMQTALYWLQPVMDGSAGMQANLQGALRPLYKLRDTKLLLRRWKSLFKLADGRLGEDKVTRLLENRIEDLGDDIQLQVVRGAYSGIVFSLWAAMEGAGWKAEEYLQAGQLLQVRVKDILEKIEDAMSREKEAETEKAEAILTGKLVTEKKGKKILLKEPGYATVTRLGKEFYYLVKANEISKLSDLSKESRKKLEKLGEVAKELFAVNSLGQSVPSELLKSNTVLAARQSGYLLGDLAAEQLMARKAVNKAFAKWLKTVKM
;
A
#
# COMPACT_ATOMS: atom_id res chain seq x y z
N MET A 1 25.04 5.23 -9.05
CA MET A 1 24.88 5.61 -7.62
C MET A 1 25.77 6.80 -7.34
N GLU A 2 25.24 7.80 -6.65
CA GLU A 2 26.09 8.89 -6.16
C GLU A 2 27.12 8.32 -5.17
N LYS A 3 28.34 8.81 -5.26
CA LYS A 3 29.43 8.43 -4.37
C LYS A 3 28.99 8.76 -2.93
N ASN A 4 28.93 7.77 -2.02
CA ASN A 4 28.48 7.85 -0.63
C ASN A 4 26.97 7.72 -0.35
N THR A 5 26.14 7.29 -1.30
CA THR A 5 24.73 6.99 -1.00
C THR A 5 24.57 5.51 -0.57
N GLU A 6 24.12 5.28 0.65
CA GLU A 6 23.72 3.98 1.17
C GLU A 6 22.23 3.78 0.89
N THR A 7 21.87 2.71 0.17
CA THR A 7 20.48 2.31 -0.06
C THR A 7 20.23 0.96 0.59
N GLU A 8 19.36 0.91 1.58
CA GLU A 8 19.07 -0.30 2.35
C GLU A 8 17.56 -0.51 2.59
N ILE A 9 17.17 -1.77 2.76
CA ILE A 9 15.86 -2.14 3.29
C ILE A 9 16.06 -2.80 4.65
N LYS A 10 15.34 -2.30 5.67
CA LYS A 10 15.37 -2.81 7.02
C LYS A 10 14.10 -3.58 7.36
N LEU A 11 14.28 -4.83 7.80
CA LEU A 11 13.21 -5.73 8.15
C LEU A 11 13.39 -6.21 9.60
N ILE A 12 12.30 -6.27 10.34
CA ILE A 12 12.22 -6.95 11.63
C ILE A 12 11.94 -8.42 11.34
N ILE A 13 12.67 -9.32 11.99
CA ILE A 13 12.48 -10.77 11.89
C ILE A 13 12.52 -11.39 13.28
N ALA A 14 11.61 -12.29 13.59
CA ALA A 14 11.67 -13.01 14.84
C ALA A 14 12.92 -13.91 14.90
N LYS A 15 13.60 -13.90 16.03
CA LYS A 15 14.85 -14.67 16.23
C LYS A 15 14.75 -16.14 15.83
N LYS A 16 13.57 -16.76 16.05
CA LYS A 16 13.28 -18.14 15.66
C LYS A 16 13.32 -18.37 14.15
N ASP A 17 12.99 -17.34 13.36
CA ASP A 17 12.84 -17.42 11.90
C ASP A 17 14.16 -17.10 11.16
N VAL A 18 15.17 -16.54 11.85
CA VAL A 18 16.48 -16.22 11.26
C VAL A 18 17.15 -17.45 10.63
N LYS A 19 17.09 -18.61 11.31
CA LYS A 19 17.68 -19.85 10.76
C LYS A 19 16.98 -20.30 9.49
N ALA A 20 15.65 -20.21 9.45
CA ALA A 20 14.85 -20.55 8.27
C ALA A 20 15.19 -19.62 7.10
N LEU A 21 15.29 -18.30 7.33
CA LEU A 21 15.70 -17.33 6.32
C LEU A 21 17.07 -17.69 5.72
N VAL A 22 18.09 -17.91 6.56
CA VAL A 22 19.46 -18.18 6.08
C VAL A 22 19.55 -19.51 5.34
N ALA A 23 18.77 -20.52 5.74
CA ALA A 23 18.72 -21.83 5.10
C ALA A 23 17.85 -21.85 3.84
N SER A 24 17.01 -20.85 3.65
CA SER A 24 16.17 -20.74 2.48
C SER A 24 16.99 -20.80 1.18
N PRO A 25 16.54 -21.51 0.15
CA PRO A 25 17.18 -21.50 -1.17
C PRO A 25 17.36 -20.11 -1.77
N LEU A 26 16.48 -19.16 -1.43
CA LEU A 26 16.61 -17.76 -1.84
C LEU A 26 17.91 -17.14 -1.35
N VAL A 27 18.30 -17.41 -0.10
CA VAL A 27 19.51 -16.87 0.52
C VAL A 27 20.69 -17.80 0.27
N ALA A 28 20.59 -19.08 0.65
CA ALA A 28 21.70 -20.02 0.65
C ALA A 28 22.40 -20.16 -0.71
N LYS A 29 21.63 -20.19 -1.82
CA LYS A 29 22.17 -20.28 -3.20
C LYS A 29 22.77 -18.98 -3.71
N LYS A 30 22.56 -17.85 -3.05
CA LYS A 30 23.01 -16.53 -3.49
C LYS A 30 24.24 -16.04 -2.73
N ILE A 31 24.63 -16.69 -1.65
CA ILE A 31 25.78 -16.30 -0.83
C ILE A 31 27.08 -16.45 -1.63
N LYS A 32 27.84 -15.36 -1.76
CA LYS A 32 29.21 -15.39 -2.32
C LYS A 32 30.11 -16.17 -1.37
N LYS A 33 30.85 -17.13 -1.93
CA LYS A 33 31.77 -17.98 -1.16
C LYS A 33 32.78 -17.12 -0.38
N GLY A 34 32.94 -17.41 0.93
CA GLY A 34 33.88 -16.71 1.81
C GLY A 34 33.40 -15.33 2.30
N SER A 35 32.17 -14.90 1.96
CA SER A 35 31.65 -13.59 2.38
C SER A 35 31.06 -13.58 3.79
N HIS A 36 30.80 -14.73 4.40
CA HIS A 36 30.21 -14.79 5.74
C HIS A 36 31.18 -14.30 6.81
N LYS A 37 30.75 -13.31 7.57
CA LYS A 37 31.52 -12.75 8.71
C LYS A 37 30.58 -12.54 9.89
N THR A 38 31.09 -12.74 11.10
CA THR A 38 30.40 -12.40 12.34
C THR A 38 31.24 -11.40 13.11
N VAL A 39 30.63 -10.30 13.51
CA VAL A 39 31.30 -9.23 14.28
C VAL A 39 30.43 -8.80 15.47
N LYS A 40 31.08 -8.33 16.53
CA LYS A 40 30.40 -7.68 17.66
C LYS A 40 30.64 -6.19 17.56
N LEU A 41 29.57 -5.43 17.41
CA LEU A 41 29.62 -3.99 17.22
C LEU A 41 29.06 -3.26 18.43
N VAL A 42 29.76 -2.20 18.83
CA VAL A 42 29.24 -1.20 19.76
C VAL A 42 29.17 0.13 19.02
N ASN A 43 27.98 0.65 18.79
CA ASN A 43 27.77 1.98 18.19
C ASN A 43 27.38 2.93 19.30
N ILE A 44 28.17 3.99 19.49
CA ILE A 44 27.89 5.06 20.43
C ILE A 44 27.41 6.25 19.64
N TYR A 45 26.21 6.73 19.94
CA TYR A 45 25.61 7.89 19.30
C TYR A 45 25.87 9.15 20.13
N PHE A 46 26.14 10.24 19.42
CA PHE A 46 26.51 11.51 19.98
C PHE A 46 25.69 12.65 19.38
N ASP A 47 25.37 13.63 20.20
CA ASP A 47 24.80 14.92 19.81
C ASP A 47 25.03 15.91 20.94
N THR A 48 24.61 17.16 20.76
CA THR A 48 24.54 18.11 21.87
C THR A 48 23.33 17.79 22.76
N ARG A 49 23.28 18.38 23.98
CA ARG A 49 22.12 18.25 24.88
C ARG A 49 20.80 18.63 24.20
N ASP A 50 20.85 19.65 23.35
CA ASP A 50 19.70 20.21 22.65
C ASP A 50 19.47 19.57 21.25
N LEU A 51 20.23 18.53 20.92
CA LEU A 51 20.14 17.79 19.66
C LEU A 51 20.37 18.65 18.40
N LEU A 52 21.36 19.53 18.40
CA LEU A 52 21.66 20.42 17.29
C LEU A 52 22.03 19.69 16.00
N LEU A 53 22.81 18.59 16.09
CA LEU A 53 23.11 17.76 14.90
C LEU A 53 21.83 17.18 14.32
N ARG A 54 20.95 16.64 15.16
CA ARG A 54 19.65 16.11 14.72
C ARG A 54 18.78 17.17 14.07
N GLN A 55 18.73 18.39 14.64
CA GLN A 55 17.98 19.51 14.05
C GLN A 55 18.49 19.88 12.67
N ALA A 56 19.80 19.72 12.43
CA ALA A 56 20.45 19.87 11.13
C ALA A 56 20.31 18.61 10.23
N GLY A 57 19.51 17.60 10.61
CA GLY A 57 19.32 16.38 9.83
C GLY A 57 20.51 15.40 9.88
N ILE A 58 21.37 15.52 10.89
CA ILE A 58 22.62 14.77 11.02
C ILE A 58 22.51 13.72 12.13
N ALA A 59 22.91 12.48 11.85
CA ALA A 59 23.15 11.46 12.87
C ALA A 59 24.65 11.15 12.94
N TYR A 60 25.24 11.32 14.11
CA TYR A 60 26.66 11.07 14.35
C TYR A 60 26.87 9.90 15.31
N ARG A 61 27.74 8.96 14.92
CA ARG A 61 28.11 7.81 15.76
C ARG A 61 29.60 7.49 15.66
N VAL A 62 30.13 6.87 16.70
CA VAL A 62 31.40 6.14 16.63
C VAL A 62 31.13 4.66 16.87
N ARG A 63 31.56 3.84 15.93
CA ARG A 63 31.42 2.37 15.94
C ARG A 63 32.73 1.75 16.39
N GLN A 64 32.64 0.85 17.36
CA GLN A 64 33.74 -0.02 17.76
C GLN A 64 33.52 -1.42 17.18
N ASN A 65 34.54 -1.96 16.52
CA ASN A 65 34.64 -3.34 16.04
C ASN A 65 35.96 -3.95 16.48
N GLY A 66 35.93 -4.68 17.60
CA GLY A 66 37.15 -5.16 18.26
C GLY A 66 38.04 -4.00 18.72
N LYS A 67 39.23 -3.89 18.15
CA LYS A 67 40.19 -2.81 18.41
C LYS A 67 40.11 -1.64 17.44
N LYS A 68 39.23 -1.70 16.42
CA LYS A 68 39.06 -0.67 15.38
C LYS A 68 37.90 0.23 15.74
N TYR A 69 38.04 1.53 15.42
CA TYR A 69 36.99 2.52 15.60
C TYR A 69 36.74 3.25 14.28
N GLU A 70 35.50 3.59 14.05
CA GLU A 70 35.03 4.29 12.84
C GLU A 70 33.99 5.33 13.24
N ALA A 71 34.24 6.58 12.88
CA ALA A 71 33.30 7.68 12.99
C ALA A 71 32.41 7.70 11.74
N THR A 72 31.12 7.85 11.92
CA THR A 72 30.13 7.87 10.86
C THR A 72 29.22 9.09 11.01
N VAL A 73 29.04 9.85 9.92
CA VAL A 73 28.00 10.88 9.78
C VAL A 73 27.04 10.41 8.71
N LYS A 74 25.72 10.40 9.04
CA LYS A 74 24.64 10.15 8.10
C LYS A 74 23.83 11.42 7.91
N LEU A 75 23.60 11.83 6.65
CA LEU A 75 22.86 13.01 6.26
C LEU A 75 21.60 12.66 5.50
N GLY A 76 20.62 13.55 5.61
CA GLY A 76 19.39 13.45 4.86
C GLY A 76 18.53 12.26 5.30
N ARG A 77 17.30 12.22 4.81
CA ARG A 77 16.36 11.16 5.11
C ARG A 77 15.39 11.01 3.95
N SER A 78 15.62 10.02 3.10
CA SER A 78 14.58 9.50 2.23
C SER A 78 14.18 8.14 2.78
N GLU A 79 12.98 8.03 3.34
CA GLU A 79 12.49 6.80 3.94
C GLU A 79 11.07 6.48 3.45
N ALA A 80 10.87 5.21 3.11
CA ALA A 80 9.56 4.66 2.77
C ALA A 80 9.51 3.20 3.23
N GLY A 81 8.63 2.85 4.18
CA GLY A 81 8.34 1.48 4.56
C GLY A 81 9.56 0.58 4.83
N GLY A 82 10.56 1.08 5.55
CA GLY A 82 11.81 0.37 5.81
C GLY A 82 12.89 0.52 4.73
N LEU A 83 12.57 1.02 3.54
CA LEU A 83 13.54 1.45 2.54
C LEU A 83 14.12 2.80 2.97
N SER A 84 15.44 2.92 2.99
CA SER A 84 16.13 4.19 3.23
C SER A 84 17.25 4.42 2.22
N ALA A 85 17.40 5.68 1.79
CA ALA A 85 18.53 6.16 1.01
C ALA A 85 19.12 7.39 1.70
N ARG A 86 20.42 7.33 2.04
CA ARG A 86 21.10 8.38 2.82
C ARG A 86 22.54 8.55 2.38
N GLN A 87 23.05 9.75 2.49
CA GLN A 87 24.48 10.00 2.40
C GLN A 87 25.16 9.54 3.68
N GLU A 88 26.17 8.69 3.56
CA GLU A 88 26.97 8.18 4.68
C GLU A 88 28.47 8.44 4.44
N TYR A 89 29.10 9.05 5.46
CA TYR A 89 30.53 9.34 5.46
C TYR A 89 31.17 8.60 6.63
N ASN A 90 32.17 7.76 6.34
CA ASN A 90 32.86 6.91 7.30
C ASN A 90 34.34 7.27 7.32
N VAL A 91 34.87 7.48 8.52
CA VAL A 91 36.29 7.81 8.75
C VAL A 91 36.84 6.95 9.89
N ALA A 92 37.99 6.30 9.65
CA ALA A 92 38.68 5.54 10.68
C ALA A 92 39.23 6.49 11.75
N VAL A 93 38.99 6.16 13.04
CA VAL A 93 39.45 6.95 14.18
C VAL A 93 40.18 6.10 15.20
N LYS A 94 40.90 6.74 16.13
CA LYS A 94 41.79 6.01 17.10
C LYS A 94 41.03 5.46 18.28
N ASN A 95 39.91 6.04 18.67
CA ASN A 95 39.15 5.66 19.88
C ASN A 95 37.68 6.08 19.75
N ALA A 96 36.88 5.87 20.81
CA ALA A 96 35.45 6.15 20.82
C ALA A 96 35.10 7.62 21.20
N LYS A 97 36.04 8.53 21.31
CA LYS A 97 35.76 9.94 21.62
C LYS A 97 35.15 10.63 20.40
N PRO A 98 34.13 11.48 20.57
CA PRO A 98 33.56 12.23 19.47
C PRO A 98 34.55 13.28 18.96
N ASP A 99 34.76 13.32 17.65
CA ASP A 99 35.59 14.30 16.98
C ASP A 99 35.05 14.49 15.56
N LEU A 100 34.41 15.61 15.27
CA LEU A 100 33.83 15.92 13.97
C LEU A 100 34.88 16.50 12.99
N SER A 101 36.05 16.96 13.49
CA SER A 101 37.11 17.49 12.63
C SER A 101 37.69 16.44 11.70
N VAL A 102 37.53 15.14 12.04
CA VAL A 102 37.98 14.01 11.22
C VAL A 102 37.31 13.93 9.86
N PHE A 103 36.16 14.59 9.67
CA PHE A 103 35.44 14.62 8.39
C PHE A 103 35.91 15.69 7.42
N ALA A 104 36.85 16.56 7.78
CA ALA A 104 37.33 17.68 6.94
C ALA A 104 37.79 17.22 5.53
N GLU A 105 38.40 16.04 5.42
CA GLU A 105 38.89 15.48 4.16
C GLU A 105 37.97 14.40 3.57
N SER A 106 36.80 14.15 4.15
CA SER A 106 35.89 13.10 3.71
C SER A 106 35.03 13.46 2.51
N GLY A 107 35.05 14.72 2.09
CA GLY A 107 34.14 15.26 1.07
C GLY A 107 32.76 15.67 1.62
N LEU A 108 32.56 15.60 2.94
CA LEU A 108 31.34 16.04 3.61
C LEU A 108 31.23 17.58 3.56
N GLN A 109 30.14 18.08 3.00
CA GLN A 109 29.88 19.52 2.88
C GLN A 109 28.98 19.99 4.05
N VAL A 110 29.54 20.02 5.28
CA VAL A 110 28.83 20.45 6.50
C VAL A 110 29.76 21.33 7.33
N ASP A 111 29.32 22.53 7.68
CA ASP A 111 29.99 23.35 8.67
C ASP A 111 29.50 23.04 10.08
N PHE A 112 30.23 22.19 10.77
CA PHE A 112 29.91 21.83 12.15
C PHE A 112 30.07 22.99 13.14
N THR A 113 30.91 23.97 12.84
CA THR A 113 31.14 25.14 13.69
C THR A 113 29.89 26.00 13.71
N ASP A 114 29.28 26.22 12.55
CA ASP A 114 28.04 26.97 12.41
C ASP A 114 26.87 26.26 13.16
N ILE A 115 26.74 24.92 13.00
CA ILE A 115 25.69 24.15 13.66
C ILE A 115 25.83 24.11 15.17
N LEU A 116 27.04 23.90 15.67
CA LEU A 116 27.29 23.65 17.10
C LEU A 116 27.54 24.93 17.89
N GLY A 117 28.10 25.99 17.29
CA GLY A 117 28.57 27.17 18.00
C GLY A 117 29.53 26.77 19.14
N THR A 118 29.13 27.06 20.37
CA THR A 118 29.90 26.70 21.58
C THR A 118 29.38 25.42 22.28
N ALA A 119 28.34 24.74 21.74
CA ALA A 119 27.74 23.59 22.35
C ALA A 119 28.68 22.38 22.32
N GLN A 120 28.73 21.63 23.40
CA GLN A 120 29.56 20.43 23.50
C GLN A 120 28.78 19.20 23.08
N ILE A 121 29.47 18.32 22.36
CA ILE A 121 28.94 17.01 21.97
C ILE A 121 29.08 16.03 23.14
N GLU A 122 27.98 15.39 23.49
CA GLU A 122 27.92 14.38 24.53
C GLU A 122 27.42 13.03 24.02
N LYS A 123 27.71 11.98 24.77
CA LYS A 123 27.17 10.66 24.49
C LYS A 123 25.70 10.61 24.86
N LEU A 124 24.86 10.22 23.91
CA LEU A 124 23.42 10.03 24.14
C LEU A 124 23.10 8.60 24.60
N PHE A 125 23.48 7.62 23.82
CA PHE A 125 23.18 6.21 24.08
C PHE A 125 24.13 5.27 23.32
N ALA A 126 23.98 3.97 23.54
CA ALA A 126 24.76 2.96 22.85
C ALA A 126 23.88 1.82 22.30
N VAL A 127 24.27 1.32 21.14
CA VAL A 127 23.68 0.15 20.48
C VAL A 127 24.71 -0.95 20.43
N ARG A 128 24.38 -2.13 20.95
CA ARG A 128 25.25 -3.32 20.94
C ARG A 128 24.58 -4.41 20.15
N VAL A 129 25.26 -4.89 19.10
CA VAL A 129 24.75 -5.96 18.23
C VAL A 129 25.83 -6.98 17.91
N LYS A 130 25.42 -8.24 17.81
CA LYS A 130 26.11 -9.27 17.05
C LYS A 130 25.58 -9.16 15.63
N ARG A 131 26.45 -8.82 14.68
CA ARG A 131 26.13 -8.69 13.26
C ARG A 131 26.72 -9.86 12.48
N GLU A 132 25.85 -10.57 11.75
CA GLU A 132 26.26 -11.57 10.78
C GLU A 132 26.09 -10.99 9.36
N LEU A 133 27.18 -10.93 8.60
CA LEU A 133 27.24 -10.35 7.26
C LEU A 133 27.36 -11.46 6.21
N ARG A 134 26.67 -11.27 5.09
CA ARG A 134 26.80 -12.10 3.88
C ARG A 134 26.63 -11.23 2.65
N LEU A 135 27.45 -11.46 1.64
CA LEU A 135 27.23 -10.87 0.31
C LEU A 135 26.42 -11.84 -0.54
N LEU A 136 25.32 -11.34 -1.12
CA LEU A 136 24.38 -12.09 -1.93
C LEU A 136 24.40 -11.58 -3.37
N GLN A 137 24.74 -12.44 -4.33
CA GLN A 137 24.58 -12.16 -5.76
C GLN A 137 23.14 -12.52 -6.14
N ILE A 138 22.21 -11.54 -6.04
CA ILE A 138 20.78 -11.81 -6.24
C ILE A 138 20.41 -11.92 -7.71
N THR A 139 21.02 -11.13 -8.58
CA THR A 139 21.00 -11.28 -10.05
C THR A 139 22.44 -11.28 -10.59
N LYS A 140 22.67 -11.30 -11.91
CA LYS A 140 24.01 -11.19 -12.48
C LYS A 140 24.65 -9.83 -12.18
N GLU A 141 23.85 -8.78 -12.17
CA GLU A 141 24.24 -7.38 -12.05
C GLU A 141 24.11 -6.84 -10.63
N THR A 142 23.29 -7.49 -9.77
CA THR A 142 22.92 -6.93 -8.47
C THR A 142 23.52 -7.70 -7.30
N LEU A 143 24.35 -6.99 -6.54
CA LEU A 143 25.00 -7.44 -5.31
C LEU A 143 24.38 -6.75 -4.10
N VAL A 144 23.99 -7.54 -3.10
CA VAL A 144 23.38 -7.07 -1.85
C VAL A 144 24.20 -7.54 -0.67
N GLU A 145 24.48 -6.68 0.31
CA GLU A 145 24.98 -7.09 1.61
C GLU A 145 23.77 -7.36 2.53
N MET A 146 23.66 -8.58 3.03
CA MET A 146 22.69 -8.94 4.04
C MET A 146 23.35 -8.92 5.41
N ALA A 147 22.91 -8.03 6.30
CA ALA A 147 23.33 -7.93 7.67
C ALA A 147 22.20 -8.40 8.61
N ILE A 148 22.47 -9.38 9.47
CA ILE A 148 21.55 -9.83 10.51
C ILE A 148 22.07 -9.30 11.84
N ASP A 149 21.31 -8.35 12.42
CA ASP A 149 21.63 -7.70 13.69
C ASP A 149 20.81 -8.28 14.82
N GLN A 150 21.48 -8.81 15.83
CA GLN A 150 20.85 -9.26 17.07
C GLN A 150 21.50 -8.58 18.27
N GLY A 151 20.71 -7.91 19.08
CA GLY A 151 21.23 -7.16 20.21
C GLY A 151 20.23 -6.22 20.85
N PHE A 152 20.68 -5.03 21.25
CA PHE A 152 19.83 -4.07 21.94
C PHE A 152 20.34 -2.63 21.85
N ILE A 153 19.43 -1.68 21.98
CA ILE A 153 19.65 -0.27 22.23
C ILE A 153 19.58 -0.06 23.75
N SER A 154 20.54 0.65 24.33
CA SER A 154 20.54 1.05 25.75
C SER A 154 20.56 2.57 25.85
N ALA A 155 19.52 3.18 26.39
CA ALA A 155 19.35 4.61 26.53
C ALA A 155 18.57 4.93 27.82
N GLY A 156 19.05 5.87 28.65
CA GLY A 156 18.33 6.34 29.85
C GLY A 156 17.91 5.23 30.82
N GLY A 157 18.71 4.16 30.99
CA GLY A 157 18.34 3.01 31.80
C GLY A 157 17.33 2.03 31.16
N LYS A 158 16.71 2.41 30.04
CA LYS A 158 15.80 1.57 29.25
C LYS A 158 16.57 0.73 28.23
N LYS A 159 15.96 -0.36 27.78
CA LYS A 159 16.51 -1.22 26.70
C LYS A 159 15.43 -1.58 25.70
N GLU A 160 15.79 -1.61 24.42
CA GLU A 160 14.96 -2.10 23.32
C GLU A 160 15.73 -3.15 22.53
N THR A 161 15.11 -4.29 22.26
CA THR A 161 15.73 -5.41 21.53
C THR A 161 15.85 -5.07 20.03
N ILE A 162 16.93 -5.58 19.42
CA ILE A 162 17.17 -5.54 17.98
C ILE A 162 17.23 -6.98 17.47
N ASP A 163 16.29 -7.33 16.60
CA ASP A 163 16.29 -8.53 15.77
C ASP A 163 15.91 -8.10 14.36
N GLU A 164 16.91 -7.73 13.55
CA GLU A 164 16.74 -7.06 12.24
C GLU A 164 17.56 -7.75 11.16
N VAL A 165 17.05 -7.66 9.94
CA VAL A 165 17.77 -7.94 8.69
C VAL A 165 17.85 -6.64 7.90
N GLU A 166 19.05 -6.19 7.57
CA GLU A 166 19.32 -5.09 6.67
C GLU A 166 19.79 -5.68 5.33
N LEU A 167 19.18 -5.24 4.24
CA LEU A 167 19.54 -5.59 2.87
C LEU A 167 20.06 -4.33 2.19
N GLU A 168 21.37 -4.19 2.10
CA GLU A 168 22.02 -3.02 1.50
C GLU A 168 22.43 -3.29 0.06
N LEU A 169 22.02 -2.41 -0.84
CA LEU A 169 22.38 -2.45 -2.26
C LEU A 169 23.83 -2.00 -2.44
N LYS A 170 24.72 -2.92 -2.83
CA LYS A 170 26.13 -2.60 -3.12
C LYS A 170 26.33 -2.29 -4.60
N GLU A 171 25.70 -3.06 -5.49
CA GLU A 171 25.76 -2.90 -6.94
C GLU A 171 24.42 -3.27 -7.56
N GLY A 172 24.08 -2.71 -8.71
CA GLY A 172 22.87 -3.05 -9.47
C GLY A 172 21.69 -2.13 -9.25
N SER A 173 20.47 -2.67 -9.27
CA SER A 173 19.24 -1.87 -9.29
C SER A 173 18.40 -1.96 -8.01
N LEU A 174 17.73 -0.86 -7.69
CA LEU A 174 16.73 -0.83 -6.60
C LEU A 174 15.55 -1.77 -6.89
N ALA A 175 15.14 -1.89 -8.16
CA ALA A 175 14.07 -2.81 -8.56
C ALA A 175 14.38 -4.27 -8.18
N ASP A 176 15.63 -4.72 -8.42
CA ASP A 176 16.07 -6.06 -8.04
C ASP A 176 16.08 -6.27 -6.53
N LEU A 177 16.56 -5.27 -5.76
CA LEU A 177 16.55 -5.32 -4.30
C LEU A 177 15.13 -5.45 -3.75
N LEU A 178 14.19 -4.64 -4.24
CA LEU A 178 12.79 -4.67 -3.87
C LEU A 178 12.12 -6.01 -4.23
N ALA A 179 12.36 -6.50 -5.46
CA ALA A 179 11.84 -7.79 -5.91
C ALA A 179 12.38 -8.96 -5.08
N TYR A 180 13.65 -8.89 -4.69
CA TYR A 180 14.26 -9.88 -3.82
C TYR A 180 13.67 -9.84 -2.40
N THR A 181 13.47 -8.65 -1.85
CA THR A 181 12.82 -8.45 -0.54
C THR A 181 11.38 -8.98 -0.53
N ALA A 182 10.63 -8.77 -1.61
CA ALA A 182 9.28 -9.34 -1.76
C ALA A 182 9.30 -10.87 -1.70
N LYS A 183 10.30 -11.53 -2.31
CA LYS A 183 10.46 -12.99 -2.23
C LYS A 183 10.80 -13.46 -0.81
N ILE A 184 11.66 -12.72 -0.09
CA ILE A 184 11.95 -13.02 1.33
C ILE A 184 10.67 -12.95 2.17
N ALA A 185 9.86 -11.89 1.98
CA ALA A 185 8.60 -11.71 2.70
C ALA A 185 7.55 -12.80 2.40
N ALA A 186 7.67 -13.48 1.27
CA ALA A 186 6.80 -14.61 0.93
C ALA A 186 7.24 -15.93 1.62
N GLU A 187 8.50 -16.07 2.01
CA GLU A 187 9.04 -17.29 2.65
C GLU A 187 9.03 -17.24 4.18
N VAL A 188 9.33 -16.09 4.76
CA VAL A 188 9.41 -15.91 6.22
C VAL A 188 8.64 -14.67 6.66
N PRO A 189 8.02 -14.69 7.84
CA PRO A 189 7.37 -13.52 8.40
C PRO A 189 8.38 -12.40 8.63
N VAL A 190 8.22 -11.29 7.93
CA VAL A 190 9.02 -10.08 8.09
C VAL A 190 8.14 -8.85 8.15
N PHE A 191 8.55 -7.90 8.96
CA PHE A 191 7.91 -6.60 9.09
C PHE A 191 8.92 -5.51 8.76
N THR A 192 8.45 -4.31 8.48
CA THR A 192 9.35 -3.20 8.18
C THR A 192 9.66 -2.37 9.42
N GLU A 193 10.88 -1.85 9.55
CA GLU A 193 11.23 -0.86 10.57
C GLU A 193 11.67 0.44 9.90
N SER A 194 10.80 1.41 9.89
CA SER A 194 11.06 2.73 9.30
C SER A 194 11.99 3.59 10.15
N ARG A 195 12.02 3.35 11.49
CA ARG A 195 12.86 4.12 12.39
C ARG A 195 14.31 3.65 12.36
N SER A 196 15.24 4.56 12.28
CA SER A 196 16.65 4.25 12.45
C SER A 196 16.97 3.85 13.91
N LYS A 197 18.05 3.11 14.14
CA LYS A 197 18.56 2.82 15.50
C LYS A 197 18.80 4.11 16.29
N TYR A 198 19.14 5.21 15.60
CA TYR A 198 19.26 6.55 16.19
C TYR A 198 17.91 7.07 16.70
N ALA A 199 16.88 7.06 15.85
CA ALA A 199 15.53 7.51 16.22
C ALA A 199 14.97 6.68 17.38
N ARG A 200 15.14 5.35 17.35
CA ARG A 200 14.72 4.45 18.44
C ARG A 200 15.42 4.74 19.76
N GLY A 201 16.72 5.02 19.72
CA GLY A 201 17.48 5.42 20.92
C GLY A 201 17.02 6.75 21.50
N LEU A 202 16.67 7.73 20.65
CA LEU A 202 16.10 9.02 21.10
C LEU A 202 14.70 8.82 21.70
N ALA A 203 13.87 7.94 21.13
CA ALA A 203 12.56 7.60 21.70
C ALA A 203 12.68 7.02 23.11
N LEU A 204 13.67 6.15 23.36
CA LEU A 204 13.94 5.60 24.71
C LEU A 204 14.37 6.68 25.71
N LEU A 205 14.95 7.78 25.24
CA LEU A 205 15.32 8.95 26.07
C LEU A 205 14.17 9.94 26.24
N ASP A 206 12.99 9.65 25.72
CA ASP A 206 11.83 10.57 25.67
C ASP A 206 12.18 11.92 24.96
N LYS A 207 13.16 11.89 24.06
CA LYS A 207 13.64 13.04 23.28
C LYS A 207 13.09 13.04 21.84
N LEU A 208 12.15 12.18 21.53
CA LEU A 208 11.48 12.11 20.25
C LEU A 208 9.98 12.23 20.48
N GLU A 209 9.38 13.27 19.96
CA GLU A 209 7.93 13.32 19.88
C GLU A 209 7.43 12.17 19.00
N PRO A 210 6.35 11.49 19.39
CA PRO A 210 5.72 10.49 18.52
C PRO A 210 5.43 11.15 17.16
N GLU A 211 5.99 10.62 16.09
CA GLU A 211 5.61 11.08 14.75
C GLU A 211 4.11 10.78 14.59
N GLY A 212 3.29 11.81 14.54
CA GLY A 212 1.88 11.67 14.16
C GLY A 212 1.76 11.05 12.77
N ALA A 213 0.59 10.49 12.45
CA ALA A 213 0.33 9.97 11.11
C ALA A 213 0.73 11.03 10.07
N ARG A 214 1.71 10.70 9.23
CA ARG A 214 2.16 11.62 8.18
C ARG A 214 1.03 11.82 7.19
N PRO A 215 0.62 13.07 6.90
CA PRO A 215 -0.38 13.32 5.88
C PRO A 215 0.08 12.70 4.55
N LEU A 216 -0.86 12.19 3.78
CA LEU A 216 -0.56 11.75 2.42
C LEU A 216 -0.08 12.96 1.62
N PRO A 217 1.01 12.85 0.84
CA PRO A 217 1.51 13.97 0.05
C PRO A 217 0.45 14.38 -0.98
N GLU A 218 0.27 15.67 -1.15
CA GLU A 218 -0.52 16.18 -2.26
C GLU A 218 0.26 16.05 -3.58
N ILE A 219 -0.47 15.89 -4.68
CA ILE A 219 0.11 15.86 -6.04
C ILE A 219 0.48 17.29 -6.43
N ASP A 220 1.72 17.51 -6.81
CA ASP A 220 2.15 18.73 -7.47
C ASP A 220 1.86 18.60 -8.98
N TRP A 221 0.82 19.30 -9.44
CA TRP A 221 0.27 19.16 -10.78
C TRP A 221 1.18 19.70 -11.88
N ASP A 222 2.15 20.54 -11.51
CA ASP A 222 3.10 21.18 -12.44
C ASP A 222 4.37 20.36 -12.60
N LYS A 223 4.54 19.29 -11.80
CA LYS A 223 5.69 18.40 -11.85
C LYS A 223 5.47 17.19 -12.73
N ASP A 224 6.56 16.49 -13.03
CA ASP A 224 6.55 15.23 -13.78
C ASP A 224 5.63 14.21 -13.13
N TYR A 225 4.74 13.63 -13.94
CA TYR A 225 3.73 12.69 -13.45
C TYR A 225 4.35 11.42 -12.88
N CYS A 226 5.47 10.95 -13.44
CA CYS A 226 6.13 9.74 -12.97
C CYS A 226 6.65 9.92 -11.54
N GLU A 227 7.33 11.06 -11.28
CA GLU A 227 7.84 11.39 -9.94
C GLU A 227 6.72 11.54 -8.92
N GLU A 228 5.65 12.29 -9.27
CA GLU A 228 4.55 12.54 -8.35
C GLU A 228 3.74 11.27 -8.03
N TYR A 229 3.45 10.42 -9.02
CA TYR A 229 2.74 9.18 -8.77
C TYR A 229 3.61 8.14 -8.06
N LYS A 230 4.92 8.06 -8.33
CA LYS A 230 5.86 7.24 -7.55
C LYS A 230 5.83 7.65 -6.07
N LYS A 231 5.94 8.94 -5.79
CA LYS A 231 5.87 9.50 -4.43
C LYS A 231 4.57 9.09 -3.71
N GLN A 232 3.41 9.18 -4.38
CA GLN A 232 2.13 8.72 -3.83
C GLN A 232 2.14 7.21 -3.57
N PHE A 233 2.65 6.44 -4.52
CA PHE A 233 2.70 4.99 -4.45
C PHE A 233 3.57 4.49 -3.28
N TYR A 234 4.74 5.11 -3.10
CA TYR A 234 5.61 4.85 -1.96
C TYR A 234 4.94 5.22 -0.64
N ARG A 235 4.22 6.32 -0.60
CA ARG A 235 3.54 6.77 0.61
C ARG A 235 2.38 5.86 1.01
N TYR A 236 1.56 5.41 0.06
CA TYR A 236 0.50 4.45 0.34
C TYR A 236 1.06 3.10 0.80
N GLY A 237 2.12 2.61 0.16
CA GLY A 237 2.78 1.38 0.55
C GLY A 237 3.39 1.46 1.94
N THR A 238 4.04 2.59 2.28
CA THR A 238 4.54 2.85 3.64
C THR A 238 3.43 2.76 4.67
N ALA A 239 2.29 3.42 4.42
CA ALA A 239 1.14 3.39 5.33
C ALA A 239 0.60 1.96 5.52
N ILE A 240 0.51 1.15 4.46
CA ILE A 240 0.11 -0.26 4.56
C ILE A 240 1.06 -1.05 5.47
N MET A 241 2.37 -0.84 5.33
CA MET A 241 3.36 -1.55 6.13
C MET A 241 3.36 -1.11 7.60
N GLU A 242 3.18 0.19 7.86
CA GLU A 242 3.03 0.75 9.21
C GLU A 242 1.78 0.19 9.90
N GLU A 243 0.64 0.18 9.21
CA GLU A 243 -0.61 -0.41 9.71
C GLU A 243 -0.49 -1.93 9.90
N GLN A 244 0.23 -2.64 9.02
CA GLN A 244 0.49 -4.06 9.18
C GLN A 244 1.23 -4.35 10.48
N ASN A 245 2.24 -3.54 10.84
CA ASN A 245 2.99 -3.71 12.07
C ASN A 245 2.08 -3.55 13.30
N VAL A 246 1.26 -2.49 13.33
CA VAL A 246 0.30 -2.23 14.41
C VAL A 246 -0.75 -3.34 14.49
N PHE A 247 -1.30 -3.74 13.36
CA PHE A 247 -2.34 -4.75 13.28
C PHE A 247 -1.87 -6.14 13.76
N ALA A 248 -0.62 -6.50 13.43
CA ALA A 248 -0.03 -7.78 13.84
C ALA A 248 0.11 -7.89 15.37
N ASP A 249 0.37 -6.78 16.05
CA ASP A 249 0.54 -6.74 17.51
C ASP A 249 -0.81 -6.66 18.26
N CYS A 250 -1.86 -6.17 17.61
CA CYS A 250 -3.15 -5.86 18.24
C CYS A 250 -4.18 -6.98 18.22
N GLY A 251 -3.85 -8.23 18.09
CA GLY A 251 -4.62 -9.50 18.19
C GLY A 251 -6.17 -9.55 18.17
N LYS A 252 -6.88 -8.41 18.12
CA LYS A 252 -8.34 -8.28 18.17
C LYS A 252 -8.96 -7.41 17.07
N LEU A 253 -8.17 -7.02 16.08
CA LEU A 253 -8.61 -6.13 15.00
C LEU A 253 -8.97 -6.85 13.70
N GLN A 254 -8.97 -8.20 13.69
CA GLN A 254 -9.15 -8.98 12.47
C GLN A 254 -10.41 -8.60 11.68
N THR A 255 -11.51 -8.29 12.36
CA THR A 255 -12.75 -7.86 11.70
C THR A 255 -12.72 -6.40 11.22
N GLU A 256 -11.69 -5.60 11.56
CA GLU A 256 -11.55 -4.21 11.14
C GLU A 256 -10.53 -4.02 10.00
N ALA A 257 -9.94 -5.11 9.52
CA ALA A 257 -8.89 -5.08 8.50
C ALA A 257 -9.30 -4.34 7.20
N ASP A 258 -10.57 -4.47 6.78
CA ASP A 258 -11.09 -3.74 5.62
C ASP A 258 -11.04 -2.22 5.83
N ARG A 259 -11.35 -1.75 7.03
CA ARG A 259 -11.34 -0.33 7.36
C ARG A 259 -9.94 0.25 7.42
N ILE A 260 -8.97 -0.56 7.88
CA ILE A 260 -7.56 -0.18 8.04
C ILE A 260 -6.85 -0.17 6.68
N PHE A 261 -6.89 -1.27 5.93
CA PHE A 261 -6.03 -1.46 4.75
C PHE A 261 -6.68 -1.06 3.42
N LEU A 262 -7.99 -1.26 3.28
CA LEU A 262 -8.68 -1.05 2.01
C LEU A 262 -8.51 0.36 1.43
N PRO A 263 -8.55 1.45 2.23
CA PRO A 263 -8.37 2.80 1.70
C PRO A 263 -7.04 3.02 0.97
N TYR A 264 -5.95 2.44 1.47
CA TYR A 264 -4.62 2.58 0.86
C TYR A 264 -4.48 1.73 -0.40
N PHE A 265 -4.89 0.45 -0.35
CA PHE A 265 -4.86 -0.42 -1.51
C PHE A 265 -5.77 0.09 -2.65
N GLU A 266 -6.93 0.64 -2.33
CA GLU A 266 -7.82 1.25 -3.32
C GLU A 266 -7.18 2.48 -3.99
N ARG A 267 -6.44 3.30 -3.25
CA ARG A 267 -5.69 4.43 -3.81
C ARG A 267 -4.57 3.97 -4.72
N MET A 268 -3.80 2.95 -4.31
CA MET A 268 -2.79 2.34 -5.19
C MET A 268 -3.41 1.77 -6.47
N GLN A 269 -4.56 1.11 -6.37
CA GLN A 269 -5.29 0.61 -7.54
C GLN A 269 -5.73 1.75 -8.47
N THR A 270 -6.20 2.85 -7.91
CA THR A 270 -6.61 4.03 -8.67
C THR A 270 -5.40 4.67 -9.36
N ALA A 271 -4.30 4.85 -8.66
CA ALA A 271 -3.05 5.37 -9.25
C ALA A 271 -2.56 4.50 -10.41
N LEU A 272 -2.55 3.16 -10.26
CA LEU A 272 -2.20 2.25 -11.35
C LEU A 272 -3.14 2.35 -12.55
N TYR A 273 -4.42 2.54 -12.30
CA TYR A 273 -5.38 2.75 -13.38
C TYR A 273 -5.06 4.02 -14.18
N TRP A 274 -4.69 5.12 -13.50
CA TRP A 274 -4.27 6.36 -14.15
C TRP A 274 -3.00 6.18 -14.98
N LEU A 275 -2.02 5.43 -14.45
CA LEU A 275 -0.73 5.19 -15.10
C LEU A 275 -0.77 4.16 -16.22
N GLN A 276 -1.85 3.40 -16.36
CA GLN A 276 -1.95 2.28 -17.32
C GLN A 276 -1.54 2.61 -18.76
N PRO A 277 -1.85 3.76 -19.36
CA PRO A 277 -1.43 4.07 -20.73
C PRO A 277 0.05 4.42 -20.88
N VAL A 278 0.65 4.92 -19.82
CA VAL A 278 2.01 5.51 -19.83
C VAL A 278 3.05 4.66 -19.13
N MET A 279 2.65 3.55 -18.50
CA MET A 279 3.54 2.67 -17.75
C MET A 279 3.40 1.22 -18.21
N ASP A 280 4.51 0.59 -18.57
CA ASP A 280 4.56 -0.82 -18.89
C ASP A 280 4.39 -1.70 -17.63
N GLY A 281 3.75 -2.86 -17.78
CA GLY A 281 3.58 -3.81 -16.66
C GLY A 281 2.45 -3.48 -15.67
N SER A 282 1.72 -2.37 -15.85
CA SER A 282 0.63 -1.95 -14.96
C SER A 282 -0.47 -3.01 -14.77
N ALA A 283 -0.76 -3.82 -15.78
CA ALA A 283 -1.73 -4.91 -15.69
C ALA A 283 -1.29 -6.01 -14.69
N GLY A 284 -0.01 -6.36 -14.68
CA GLY A 284 0.57 -7.31 -13.72
C GLY A 284 0.50 -6.77 -12.28
N MET A 285 0.78 -5.48 -12.08
CA MET A 285 0.66 -4.82 -10.80
C MET A 285 -0.80 -4.79 -10.31
N GLN A 286 -1.76 -4.54 -11.20
CA GLN A 286 -3.19 -4.61 -10.86
C GLN A 286 -3.60 -6.01 -10.43
N ALA A 287 -3.13 -7.06 -11.12
CA ALA A 287 -3.40 -8.44 -10.74
C ALA A 287 -2.85 -8.78 -9.34
N ASN A 288 -1.65 -8.29 -9.02
CA ASN A 288 -1.02 -8.46 -7.71
C ASN A 288 -1.84 -7.76 -6.60
N LEU A 289 -2.28 -6.53 -6.82
CA LEU A 289 -3.16 -5.81 -5.90
C LEU A 289 -4.49 -6.53 -5.63
N GLN A 290 -5.05 -7.22 -6.61
CA GLN A 290 -6.29 -7.97 -6.43
C GLN A 290 -6.15 -9.09 -5.38
N GLY A 291 -4.95 -9.64 -5.19
CA GLY A 291 -4.67 -10.61 -4.13
C GLY A 291 -4.98 -10.06 -2.72
N ALA A 292 -4.61 -8.81 -2.44
CA ALA A 292 -4.92 -8.13 -1.18
C ALA A 292 -6.37 -7.58 -1.15
N LEU A 293 -6.84 -6.99 -2.24
CA LEU A 293 -8.12 -6.32 -2.30
C LEU A 293 -9.33 -7.26 -2.16
N ARG A 294 -9.29 -8.45 -2.77
CA ARG A 294 -10.42 -9.39 -2.75
C ARG A 294 -10.85 -9.83 -1.34
N PRO A 295 -9.95 -10.28 -0.46
CA PRO A 295 -10.34 -10.63 0.92
C PRO A 295 -10.93 -9.43 1.67
N LEU A 296 -10.32 -8.25 1.54
CA LEU A 296 -10.76 -7.02 2.19
C LEU A 296 -12.15 -6.58 1.70
N TYR A 297 -12.41 -6.66 0.40
CA TYR A 297 -13.73 -6.39 -0.16
C TYR A 297 -14.78 -7.39 0.34
N LYS A 298 -14.45 -8.68 0.39
CA LYS A 298 -15.37 -9.70 0.93
C LYS A 298 -15.73 -9.41 2.38
N LEU A 299 -14.75 -9.05 3.22
CA LEU A 299 -14.99 -8.69 4.61
C LEU A 299 -15.90 -7.47 4.72
N ARG A 300 -15.59 -6.37 4.03
CA ARG A 300 -16.42 -5.16 3.99
C ARG A 300 -17.85 -5.45 3.55
N ASP A 301 -17.99 -6.16 2.44
CA ASP A 301 -19.29 -6.41 1.82
C ASP A 301 -20.14 -7.35 2.70
N THR A 302 -19.53 -8.34 3.36
CA THR A 302 -20.24 -9.20 4.34
C THR A 302 -20.74 -8.39 5.53
N LYS A 303 -19.94 -7.44 6.04
CA LYS A 303 -20.35 -6.50 7.10
C LYS A 303 -21.50 -5.59 6.65
N LEU A 304 -21.48 -5.14 5.40
CA LEU A 304 -22.56 -4.34 4.81
C LEU A 304 -23.84 -5.18 4.65
N LEU A 305 -23.73 -6.43 4.17
CA LEU A 305 -24.85 -7.37 4.08
C LEU A 305 -25.48 -7.63 5.44
N LEU A 306 -24.67 -7.84 6.48
CA LEU A 306 -25.16 -8.03 7.84
C LEU A 306 -25.95 -6.82 8.35
N ARG A 307 -25.42 -5.60 8.16
CA ARG A 307 -26.13 -4.37 8.55
C ARG A 307 -27.45 -4.23 7.81
N ARG A 308 -27.46 -4.50 6.51
CA ARG A 308 -28.64 -4.45 5.67
C ARG A 308 -29.67 -5.50 6.11
N TRP A 309 -29.23 -6.73 6.31
CA TRP A 309 -30.10 -7.80 6.80
C TRP A 309 -30.75 -7.46 8.14
N LYS A 310 -29.98 -6.99 9.13
CA LYS A 310 -30.53 -6.59 10.44
C LYS A 310 -31.63 -5.53 10.30
N SER A 311 -31.46 -4.57 9.40
CA SER A 311 -32.49 -3.56 9.10
C SER A 311 -33.74 -4.17 8.47
N LEU A 312 -33.59 -5.03 7.47
CA LEU A 312 -34.68 -5.72 6.79
C LEU A 312 -35.43 -6.67 7.73
N PHE A 313 -34.70 -7.42 8.53
CA PHE A 313 -35.27 -8.36 9.49
C PHE A 313 -36.12 -7.64 10.53
N LYS A 314 -35.64 -6.50 11.03
CA LYS A 314 -36.42 -5.63 11.91
C LYS A 314 -37.71 -5.10 11.27
N LEU A 315 -37.66 -4.68 10.02
CA LEU A 315 -38.81 -4.21 9.25
C LEU A 315 -39.83 -5.32 8.97
N ALA A 316 -39.39 -6.57 8.94
CA ALA A 316 -40.26 -7.72 8.70
C ALA A 316 -41.15 -8.06 9.92
N ASP A 317 -40.88 -7.50 11.08
CA ASP A 317 -41.74 -7.56 12.30
C ASP A 317 -42.22 -8.99 12.61
N GLY A 318 -41.26 -9.91 12.81
CA GLY A 318 -41.51 -11.33 13.13
C GLY A 318 -41.99 -12.21 11.95
N ARG A 319 -42.35 -11.63 10.80
CA ARG A 319 -42.86 -12.38 9.64
C ARG A 319 -41.85 -13.34 9.02
N LEU A 320 -40.54 -13.17 9.28
CA LEU A 320 -39.47 -14.01 8.74
C LEU A 320 -39.07 -15.18 9.67
N GLY A 321 -39.67 -15.29 10.85
CA GLY A 321 -39.37 -16.36 11.83
C GLY A 321 -38.02 -16.15 12.52
N GLU A 322 -37.37 -17.26 12.93
CA GLU A 322 -36.06 -17.23 13.60
C GLU A 322 -34.93 -16.70 12.68
N ASP A 323 -34.13 -15.75 13.17
CA ASP A 323 -33.04 -15.16 12.39
C ASP A 323 -31.82 -16.11 12.27
N LYS A 324 -31.68 -16.76 11.13
CA LYS A 324 -30.56 -17.64 10.81
C LYS A 324 -29.46 -16.95 9.98
N VAL A 325 -29.81 -15.86 9.30
CA VAL A 325 -28.89 -15.14 8.41
C VAL A 325 -27.90 -14.30 9.21
N THR A 326 -28.31 -13.68 10.30
CA THR A 326 -27.41 -12.90 11.17
C THR A 326 -26.23 -13.75 11.64
N ARG A 327 -26.51 -14.91 12.24
CA ARG A 327 -25.44 -15.80 12.74
C ARG A 327 -24.50 -16.30 11.63
N LEU A 328 -25.04 -16.62 10.47
CA LEU A 328 -24.23 -17.05 9.32
C LEU A 328 -23.29 -15.93 8.85
N LEU A 329 -23.79 -14.70 8.75
CA LEU A 329 -22.98 -13.56 8.32
C LEU A 329 -21.95 -13.15 9.39
N GLU A 330 -22.30 -13.24 10.68
CA GLU A 330 -21.35 -12.96 11.78
C GLU A 330 -20.20 -13.99 11.78
N ASN A 331 -20.49 -15.27 11.70
CA ASN A 331 -19.44 -16.31 11.59
C ASN A 331 -18.56 -16.07 10.33
N ARG A 332 -19.18 -15.69 9.21
CA ARG A 332 -18.42 -15.41 7.98
C ARG A 332 -17.50 -14.21 8.11
N ILE A 333 -17.88 -13.19 8.87
CA ILE A 333 -17.03 -12.02 9.17
C ILE A 333 -15.82 -12.45 10.00
N GLU A 334 -16.02 -13.30 11.01
CA GLU A 334 -14.94 -13.84 11.84
C GLU A 334 -13.97 -14.67 10.99
N ASP A 335 -14.46 -15.64 10.22
CA ASP A 335 -13.63 -16.47 9.32
C ASP A 335 -12.78 -15.62 8.35
N LEU A 336 -13.39 -14.62 7.71
CA LEU A 336 -12.69 -13.73 6.79
C LEU A 336 -11.66 -12.85 7.52
N GLY A 337 -11.99 -12.41 8.73
CA GLY A 337 -11.07 -11.67 9.58
C GLY A 337 -9.85 -12.49 9.96
N ASP A 338 -10.05 -13.74 10.38
CA ASP A 338 -8.99 -14.66 10.75
C ASP A 338 -8.07 -15.01 9.57
N ASP A 339 -8.65 -15.24 8.37
CA ASP A 339 -7.88 -15.46 7.14
C ASP A 339 -6.98 -14.26 6.80
N ILE A 340 -7.50 -13.03 6.95
CA ILE A 340 -6.73 -11.80 6.73
C ILE A 340 -5.66 -11.64 7.82
N GLN A 341 -6.00 -11.87 9.09
CA GLN A 341 -5.03 -11.82 10.20
C GLN A 341 -3.86 -12.75 9.94
N LEU A 342 -4.11 -13.97 9.47
CA LEU A 342 -3.06 -14.92 9.15
C LEU A 342 -2.11 -14.40 8.05
N GLN A 343 -2.62 -13.69 7.05
CA GLN A 343 -1.80 -13.07 6.01
C GLN A 343 -0.97 -11.90 6.58
N VAL A 344 -1.58 -11.06 7.42
CA VAL A 344 -0.92 -9.90 8.02
C VAL A 344 0.23 -10.34 8.93
N VAL A 345 0.01 -11.30 9.84
CA VAL A 345 1.07 -11.79 10.76
C VAL A 345 2.20 -12.53 10.05
N ARG A 346 1.99 -12.95 8.80
CA ARG A 346 3.03 -13.52 7.93
C ARG A 346 3.78 -12.47 7.10
N GLY A 347 3.46 -11.17 7.24
CA GLY A 347 4.11 -10.11 6.48
C GLY A 347 3.69 -10.05 5.01
N ALA A 348 2.57 -10.69 4.62
CA ALA A 348 2.15 -10.79 3.22
C ALA A 348 1.92 -9.43 2.56
N TYR A 349 1.41 -8.44 3.30
CA TYR A 349 1.16 -7.11 2.75
C TYR A 349 2.45 -6.35 2.46
N SER A 350 3.48 -6.47 3.32
CA SER A 350 4.82 -5.96 3.00
C SER A 350 5.38 -6.60 1.72
N GLY A 351 5.20 -7.92 1.54
CA GLY A 351 5.60 -8.63 0.33
C GLY A 351 4.92 -8.10 -0.93
N ILE A 352 3.60 -7.84 -0.86
CA ILE A 352 2.84 -7.25 -1.96
C ILE A 352 3.36 -5.84 -2.28
N VAL A 353 3.56 -4.99 -1.26
CA VAL A 353 4.04 -3.62 -1.45
C VAL A 353 5.44 -3.61 -2.07
N PHE A 354 6.39 -4.41 -1.57
CA PHE A 354 7.73 -4.51 -2.17
C PHE A 354 7.68 -5.00 -3.62
N SER A 355 6.81 -5.97 -3.94
CA SER A 355 6.62 -6.43 -5.32
C SER A 355 6.07 -5.33 -6.23
N LEU A 356 5.15 -4.51 -5.75
CA LEU A 356 4.60 -3.37 -6.47
C LEU A 356 5.64 -2.26 -6.68
N TRP A 357 6.43 -1.95 -5.65
CA TRP A 357 7.51 -0.98 -5.76
C TRP A 357 8.61 -1.46 -6.72
N ALA A 358 8.95 -2.76 -6.69
CA ALA A 358 9.89 -3.34 -7.64
C ALA A 358 9.41 -3.19 -9.09
N ALA A 359 8.13 -3.48 -9.33
CA ALA A 359 7.52 -3.31 -10.64
C ALA A 359 7.48 -1.84 -11.08
N MET A 360 7.21 -0.91 -10.15
CA MET A 360 7.23 0.52 -10.41
C MET A 360 8.64 1.03 -10.78
N GLU A 361 9.69 0.58 -10.07
CA GLU A 361 11.08 0.97 -10.34
C GLU A 361 11.62 0.34 -11.63
N GLY A 362 11.18 -0.87 -11.96
CA GLY A 362 11.57 -1.57 -13.19
C GLY A 362 10.71 -1.26 -14.40
N ALA A 363 9.65 -0.45 -14.26
CA ALA A 363 8.73 -0.16 -15.35
C ALA A 363 9.39 0.68 -16.45
N GLY A 364 9.10 0.33 -17.71
CA GLY A 364 9.29 1.23 -18.84
C GLY A 364 8.21 2.31 -18.82
N TRP A 365 8.62 3.56 -18.91
CA TRP A 365 7.71 4.70 -19.01
C TRP A 365 7.63 5.14 -20.47
N LYS A 366 6.42 5.19 -21.01
CA LYS A 366 6.17 5.67 -22.39
C LYS A 366 6.17 7.19 -22.41
N ALA A 367 7.27 7.79 -22.03
CA ALA A 367 7.45 9.23 -22.06
C ALA A 367 8.01 9.64 -23.43
N GLU A 368 7.17 9.87 -24.43
CA GLU A 368 7.60 10.57 -25.63
C GLU A 368 7.71 12.08 -25.38
N GLU A 369 7.08 12.61 -24.32
CA GLU A 369 7.19 14.00 -23.89
C GLU A 369 6.98 14.09 -22.36
N TYR A 370 7.67 15.02 -21.70
CA TYR A 370 7.51 15.32 -20.28
C TYR A 370 6.10 15.83 -20.00
N LEU A 371 5.19 14.91 -19.68
CA LEU A 371 3.83 15.24 -19.27
C LEU A 371 3.80 15.60 -17.79
N GLN A 372 3.39 16.81 -17.47
CA GLN A 372 3.07 17.20 -16.10
C GLN A 372 1.88 16.36 -15.58
N ALA A 373 1.80 16.13 -14.28
CA ALA A 373 0.73 15.37 -13.65
C ALA A 373 -0.67 15.89 -14.01
N GLY A 374 -0.83 17.21 -14.13
CA GLY A 374 -2.07 17.84 -14.56
C GLY A 374 -2.47 17.52 -16.00
N GLN A 375 -1.51 17.44 -16.91
CA GLN A 375 -1.76 17.08 -18.32
C GLN A 375 -2.19 15.61 -18.44
N LEU A 376 -1.51 14.71 -17.74
CA LEU A 376 -1.91 13.29 -17.68
C LEU A 376 -3.34 13.15 -17.17
N LEU A 377 -3.69 13.88 -16.11
CA LEU A 377 -5.04 13.88 -15.55
C LEU A 377 -6.09 14.28 -16.61
N GLN A 378 -5.87 15.36 -17.37
CA GLN A 378 -6.78 15.82 -18.41
C GLN A 378 -7.02 14.75 -19.48
N VAL A 379 -5.92 14.15 -19.98
CA VAL A 379 -5.99 13.07 -20.99
C VAL A 379 -6.78 11.87 -20.44
N ARG A 380 -6.50 11.46 -19.20
CA ARG A 380 -7.17 10.29 -18.58
C ARG A 380 -8.65 10.53 -18.31
N VAL A 381 -9.02 11.73 -17.85
CA VAL A 381 -10.43 12.08 -17.66
C VAL A 381 -11.19 12.02 -18.99
N LYS A 382 -10.62 12.56 -20.06
CA LYS A 382 -11.23 12.48 -21.39
C LYS A 382 -11.42 11.02 -21.84
N ASP A 383 -10.38 10.19 -21.73
CA ASP A 383 -10.44 8.75 -22.05
C ASP A 383 -11.54 8.01 -21.23
N ILE A 384 -11.68 8.32 -19.94
CA ILE A 384 -12.74 7.73 -19.11
C ILE A 384 -14.12 8.17 -19.55
N LEU A 385 -14.29 9.45 -19.87
CA LEU A 385 -15.59 9.97 -20.33
C LEU A 385 -16.00 9.33 -21.64
N GLU A 386 -15.09 9.19 -22.59
CA GLU A 386 -15.31 8.47 -23.85
C GLU A 386 -15.70 7.00 -23.62
N LYS A 387 -14.99 6.30 -22.70
CA LYS A 387 -15.31 4.92 -22.32
C LYS A 387 -16.68 4.78 -21.65
N ILE A 388 -17.08 5.75 -20.82
CA ILE A 388 -18.40 5.77 -20.21
C ILE A 388 -19.47 5.98 -21.30
N GLU A 389 -19.26 6.92 -22.22
CA GLU A 389 -20.20 7.21 -23.31
C GLU A 389 -20.39 5.98 -24.21
N ASP A 390 -19.30 5.33 -24.60
CA ASP A 390 -19.33 4.09 -25.39
C ASP A 390 -20.06 2.95 -24.67
N ALA A 391 -19.75 2.75 -23.37
CA ALA A 391 -20.39 1.72 -22.56
C ALA A 391 -21.91 1.96 -22.42
N MET A 392 -22.33 3.21 -22.23
CA MET A 392 -23.74 3.57 -22.09
C MET A 392 -24.49 3.47 -23.42
N SER A 393 -23.83 3.80 -24.54
CA SER A 393 -24.41 3.68 -25.89
C SER A 393 -24.68 2.21 -26.25
N ARG A 394 -23.70 1.34 -26.02
CA ARG A 394 -23.86 -0.13 -26.24
C ARG A 394 -24.97 -0.75 -25.40
N GLU A 395 -25.15 -0.24 -24.19
CA GLU A 395 -26.23 -0.75 -23.34
C GLU A 395 -27.60 -0.32 -23.86
N LYS A 396 -27.73 0.92 -24.32
CA LYS A 396 -28.97 1.41 -24.93
C LYS A 396 -29.33 0.61 -26.20
N GLU A 397 -28.33 0.27 -27.00
CA GLU A 397 -28.52 -0.60 -28.18
C GLU A 397 -28.99 -1.99 -27.77
N ALA A 398 -28.33 -2.60 -26.77
CA ALA A 398 -28.70 -3.93 -26.26
C ALA A 398 -30.11 -3.94 -25.63
N GLU A 399 -30.52 -2.88 -24.92
CA GLU A 399 -31.89 -2.75 -24.40
C GLU A 399 -32.90 -2.61 -25.52
N THR A 400 -32.58 -1.87 -26.59
CA THR A 400 -33.43 -1.72 -27.76
C THR A 400 -33.60 -3.03 -28.52
N GLU A 401 -32.50 -3.75 -28.79
CA GLU A 401 -32.52 -5.08 -29.42
C GLU A 401 -33.33 -6.09 -28.60
N LYS A 402 -33.19 -6.05 -27.25
CA LYS A 402 -33.95 -6.90 -26.36
C LYS A 402 -35.44 -6.57 -26.35
N ALA A 403 -35.78 -5.28 -26.37
CA ALA A 403 -37.17 -4.83 -26.48
C ALA A 403 -37.79 -5.23 -27.83
N GLU A 404 -37.06 -5.07 -28.94
CA GLU A 404 -37.49 -5.51 -30.27
C GLU A 404 -37.63 -7.04 -30.34
N ALA A 405 -36.71 -7.81 -29.75
CA ALA A 405 -36.80 -9.26 -29.71
C ALA A 405 -38.00 -9.75 -28.88
N ILE A 406 -38.37 -9.05 -27.80
CA ILE A 406 -39.59 -9.30 -27.03
C ILE A 406 -40.83 -8.98 -27.89
N LEU A 407 -40.88 -7.82 -28.52
CA LEU A 407 -42.00 -7.37 -29.34
C LEU A 407 -42.22 -8.24 -30.60
N THR A 408 -41.15 -8.76 -31.18
CA THR A 408 -41.18 -9.59 -32.38
C THR A 408 -41.31 -11.08 -32.08
N GLY A 409 -41.48 -11.48 -30.83
CA GLY A 409 -41.59 -12.92 -30.43
C GLY A 409 -40.33 -13.77 -30.65
N LYS A 410 -39.21 -13.11 -30.98
CA LYS A 410 -37.92 -13.82 -31.17
C LYS A 410 -37.25 -14.26 -29.85
N LEU A 411 -37.79 -13.85 -28.70
CA LEU A 411 -37.37 -14.32 -27.39
C LEU A 411 -38.10 -15.59 -27.00
N VAL A 412 -37.87 -16.67 -27.75
CA VAL A 412 -38.17 -17.99 -27.29
C VAL A 412 -37.02 -18.86 -27.72
N THR A 413 -36.27 -19.25 -26.76
CA THR A 413 -36.05 -20.69 -26.55
C THR A 413 -35.01 -20.88 -25.47
N GLU A 414 -35.47 -21.33 -24.35
CA GLU A 414 -34.71 -22.21 -23.50
C GLU A 414 -34.14 -23.35 -24.36
N LYS A 415 -32.88 -23.29 -24.67
CA LYS A 415 -32.13 -24.48 -25.05
C LYS A 415 -31.20 -24.83 -23.89
N LYS A 416 -31.61 -25.87 -23.18
CA LYS A 416 -30.80 -26.70 -22.28
C LYS A 416 -30.07 -25.91 -21.17
N GLY A 417 -30.71 -25.67 -20.04
CA GLY A 417 -30.09 -25.72 -18.70
C GLY A 417 -28.85 -24.87 -18.42
N LYS A 418 -28.45 -23.95 -19.31
CA LYS A 418 -27.41 -22.96 -19.05
C LYS A 418 -28.07 -21.66 -18.60
N LYS A 419 -27.92 -21.31 -17.31
CA LYS A 419 -28.13 -19.98 -16.80
C LYS A 419 -27.48 -19.00 -17.77
N ILE A 420 -28.27 -18.30 -18.56
CA ILE A 420 -27.87 -17.06 -19.19
C ILE A 420 -27.87 -16.03 -18.05
N LEU A 421 -26.80 -16.01 -17.27
CA LEU A 421 -26.42 -14.80 -16.55
C LEU A 421 -26.18 -13.79 -17.66
N LEU A 422 -27.13 -12.85 -17.80
CA LEU A 422 -26.97 -11.68 -18.63
C LEU A 422 -25.67 -11.01 -18.20
N LYS A 423 -24.59 -11.28 -18.93
CA LYS A 423 -23.42 -10.45 -18.89
C LYS A 423 -23.89 -9.08 -19.42
N GLU A 424 -24.10 -8.17 -18.51
CA GLU A 424 -24.39 -6.76 -18.85
C GLU A 424 -23.03 -6.04 -19.00
N PRO A 425 -22.42 -5.98 -20.19
CA PRO A 425 -21.05 -5.50 -20.36
C PRO A 425 -20.89 -4.03 -20.02
N GLY A 426 -21.92 -3.22 -20.31
CA GLY A 426 -21.89 -1.77 -20.15
C GLY A 426 -21.89 -1.33 -18.69
N TYR A 427 -22.80 -1.85 -17.86
CA TYR A 427 -22.87 -1.47 -16.44
C TYR A 427 -21.66 -1.88 -15.64
N ALA A 428 -21.04 -3.02 -15.93
CA ALA A 428 -19.80 -3.42 -15.28
C ALA A 428 -18.67 -2.41 -15.54
N THR A 429 -18.63 -1.86 -16.76
CA THR A 429 -17.64 -0.84 -17.14
C THR A 429 -17.94 0.50 -16.46
N VAL A 430 -19.18 0.99 -16.54
CA VAL A 430 -19.60 2.25 -15.89
C VAL A 430 -19.40 2.17 -14.37
N THR A 431 -19.75 1.04 -13.75
CA THR A 431 -19.56 0.82 -12.31
C THR A 431 -18.08 0.85 -11.91
N ARG A 432 -17.22 0.21 -12.69
CA ARG A 432 -15.78 0.23 -12.45
C ARG A 432 -15.21 1.64 -12.58
N LEU A 433 -15.52 2.32 -13.66
CA LEU A 433 -15.05 3.68 -13.94
C LEU A 433 -15.61 4.70 -12.94
N GLY A 434 -16.84 4.50 -12.46
CA GLY A 434 -17.44 5.33 -11.43
C GLY A 434 -16.70 5.34 -10.12
N LYS A 435 -15.99 4.24 -9.78
CA LYS A 435 -15.15 4.18 -8.59
C LYS A 435 -13.91 5.07 -8.76
N GLU A 436 -13.20 4.98 -9.88
CA GLU A 436 -12.05 5.83 -10.17
C GLU A 436 -12.47 7.31 -10.23
N PHE A 437 -13.61 7.59 -10.83
CA PHE A 437 -14.20 8.92 -10.84
C PHE A 437 -14.48 9.46 -9.44
N TYR A 438 -14.99 8.63 -8.56
CA TYR A 438 -15.27 9.05 -7.18
C TYR A 438 -13.99 9.44 -6.43
N TYR A 439 -12.90 8.68 -6.60
CA TYR A 439 -11.62 9.03 -5.98
C TYR A 439 -11.02 10.30 -6.56
N LEU A 440 -11.14 10.50 -7.87
CA LEU A 440 -10.76 11.71 -8.57
C LEU A 440 -11.50 12.93 -7.99
N VAL A 441 -12.82 12.82 -7.86
CA VAL A 441 -13.68 13.88 -7.31
C VAL A 441 -13.34 14.20 -5.87
N LYS A 442 -13.14 13.17 -5.03
CA LYS A 442 -12.80 13.35 -3.61
C LYS A 442 -11.42 13.97 -3.38
N ALA A 443 -10.48 13.74 -4.27
CA ALA A 443 -9.15 14.31 -4.19
C ALA A 443 -9.09 15.80 -4.63
N ASN A 444 -10.22 16.44 -4.90
CA ASN A 444 -10.31 17.79 -5.50
C ASN A 444 -9.59 17.95 -6.84
N GLU A 445 -9.28 16.86 -7.50
CA GLU A 445 -8.47 16.85 -8.72
C GLU A 445 -9.26 17.38 -9.91
N ILE A 446 -10.59 17.16 -9.95
CA ILE A 446 -11.49 17.73 -10.98
C ILE A 446 -11.55 19.27 -10.89
N SER A 447 -11.35 19.87 -9.74
CA SER A 447 -11.32 21.33 -9.62
C SER A 447 -10.19 21.99 -10.41
N LYS A 448 -9.15 21.22 -10.73
CA LYS A 448 -7.98 21.67 -11.51
C LYS A 448 -8.11 21.41 -13.02
N LEU A 449 -9.17 20.75 -13.49
CA LEU A 449 -9.49 20.66 -14.92
C LEU A 449 -9.99 22.02 -15.39
N SER A 450 -9.08 22.86 -15.91
CA SER A 450 -9.34 24.24 -16.33
C SER A 450 -10.42 24.33 -17.41
N ASP A 451 -10.55 23.28 -18.24
CA ASP A 451 -11.37 23.28 -19.44
C ASP A 451 -12.85 22.93 -19.18
N LEU A 452 -13.20 22.54 -17.96
CA LEU A 452 -14.58 22.26 -17.60
C LEU A 452 -15.23 23.45 -16.87
N SER A 453 -16.40 23.84 -17.33
CA SER A 453 -17.22 24.83 -16.64
C SER A 453 -17.55 24.34 -15.21
N LYS A 454 -17.82 25.28 -14.29
CA LYS A 454 -18.23 24.96 -12.90
C LYS A 454 -19.45 24.03 -12.87
N GLU A 455 -20.38 24.21 -13.82
CA GLU A 455 -21.60 23.41 -13.95
C GLU A 455 -21.28 21.98 -14.42
N SER A 456 -20.41 21.84 -15.44
CA SER A 456 -19.96 20.54 -15.94
C SER A 456 -19.24 19.74 -14.84
N ARG A 457 -18.36 20.39 -14.06
CA ARG A 457 -17.69 19.76 -12.91
C ARG A 457 -18.69 19.22 -11.90
N LYS A 458 -19.67 20.02 -11.47
CA LYS A 458 -20.69 19.59 -10.49
C LYS A 458 -21.54 18.41 -11.00
N LYS A 459 -21.84 18.36 -12.31
CA LYS A 459 -22.58 17.25 -12.90
C LYS A 459 -21.72 15.99 -13.00
N LEU A 460 -20.43 16.15 -13.29
CA LEU A 460 -19.47 15.06 -13.30
C LEU A 460 -19.26 14.45 -11.92
N GLU A 461 -19.15 15.29 -10.89
CA GLU A 461 -19.12 14.85 -9.49
C GLU A 461 -20.33 14.00 -9.14
N LYS A 462 -21.52 14.46 -9.50
CA LYS A 462 -22.75 13.72 -9.24
C LYS A 462 -22.80 12.38 -9.98
N LEU A 463 -22.28 12.33 -11.20
CA LEU A 463 -22.16 11.07 -11.96
C LEU A 463 -21.22 10.09 -11.23
N GLY A 464 -20.07 10.56 -10.75
CA GLY A 464 -19.13 9.75 -9.97
C GLY A 464 -19.74 9.18 -8.69
N GLU A 465 -20.51 9.97 -7.94
CA GLU A 465 -21.21 9.51 -6.72
C GLU A 465 -22.19 8.37 -7.00
N VAL A 466 -23.10 8.55 -7.98
CA VAL A 466 -24.12 7.52 -8.26
C VAL A 466 -23.53 6.28 -8.92
N ALA A 467 -22.44 6.41 -9.68
CA ALA A 467 -21.71 5.27 -10.23
C ALA A 467 -21.04 4.46 -9.12
N LYS A 468 -20.53 5.12 -8.08
CA LYS A 468 -20.01 4.46 -6.88
C LYS A 468 -21.09 3.68 -6.13
N GLU A 469 -22.28 4.25 -5.96
CA GLU A 469 -23.41 3.56 -5.34
C GLU A 469 -23.75 2.27 -6.12
N LEU A 470 -23.86 2.36 -7.45
CA LEU A 470 -24.10 1.19 -8.30
C LEU A 470 -23.00 0.12 -8.13
N PHE A 471 -21.74 0.55 -8.07
CA PHE A 471 -20.63 -0.38 -7.81
C PHE A 471 -20.79 -1.08 -6.46
N ALA A 472 -21.09 -0.35 -5.40
CA ALA A 472 -21.25 -0.90 -4.07
C ALA A 472 -22.38 -1.96 -4.03
N VAL A 473 -23.53 -1.66 -4.62
CA VAL A 473 -24.68 -2.60 -4.65
C VAL A 473 -24.37 -3.85 -5.48
N ASN A 474 -23.69 -3.69 -6.63
CA ASN A 474 -23.26 -4.83 -7.44
C ASN A 474 -22.26 -5.71 -6.68
N SER A 475 -21.30 -5.11 -5.96
CA SER A 475 -20.35 -5.84 -5.12
C SER A 475 -21.05 -6.61 -4.01
N LEU A 476 -22.02 -6.01 -3.34
CA LEU A 476 -22.84 -6.68 -2.32
C LEU A 476 -23.59 -7.89 -2.89
N GLY A 477 -24.20 -7.76 -4.05
CA GLY A 477 -24.88 -8.88 -4.72
C GLY A 477 -23.96 -10.05 -5.06
N GLN A 478 -22.69 -9.77 -5.40
CA GLN A 478 -21.68 -10.80 -5.66
C GLN A 478 -21.10 -11.43 -4.39
N SER A 479 -21.21 -10.74 -3.26
CA SER A 479 -20.67 -11.16 -1.96
C SER A 479 -21.66 -11.97 -1.12
N VAL A 480 -22.87 -12.21 -1.61
CA VAL A 480 -23.87 -13.06 -0.92
C VAL A 480 -23.31 -14.47 -0.77
N PRO A 481 -23.19 -15.01 0.46
CA PRO A 481 -22.64 -16.33 0.70
C PRO A 481 -23.42 -17.43 -0.04
N SER A 482 -22.68 -18.39 -0.60
CA SER A 482 -23.29 -19.52 -1.31
C SER A 482 -24.21 -20.38 -0.43
N GLU A 483 -23.95 -20.39 0.86
CA GLU A 483 -24.75 -21.06 1.89
C GLU A 483 -26.17 -20.49 1.98
N LEU A 484 -26.33 -19.18 1.78
CA LEU A 484 -27.64 -18.52 1.70
C LEU A 484 -28.36 -18.87 0.39
N LEU A 485 -27.62 -19.13 -0.71
CA LEU A 485 -28.19 -19.44 -2.02
C LEU A 485 -28.58 -20.91 -2.16
N LYS A 486 -27.98 -21.81 -1.37
CA LYS A 486 -28.15 -23.28 -1.43
C LYS A 486 -28.95 -23.82 -0.25
N SER A 487 -29.71 -22.99 0.42
CA SER A 487 -30.43 -23.37 1.62
C SER A 487 -31.46 -24.47 1.36
N ASN A 488 -31.38 -25.55 2.14
CA ASN A 488 -32.28 -26.73 2.07
C ASN A 488 -33.53 -26.57 2.93
N THR A 489 -33.74 -25.42 3.58
CA THR A 489 -34.94 -25.17 4.39
C THR A 489 -35.78 -24.05 3.81
N VAL A 490 -37.11 -24.19 3.89
CA VAL A 490 -38.07 -23.18 3.43
C VAL A 490 -37.83 -21.82 4.11
N LEU A 491 -37.52 -21.85 5.41
CA LEU A 491 -37.22 -20.63 6.17
C LEU A 491 -36.01 -19.88 5.65
N ALA A 492 -34.91 -20.55 5.47
CA ALA A 492 -33.69 -19.92 4.98
C ALA A 492 -33.81 -19.50 3.52
N ALA A 493 -34.50 -20.27 2.67
CA ALA A 493 -34.82 -19.86 1.30
C ALA A 493 -35.69 -18.60 1.24
N ARG A 494 -36.64 -18.47 2.16
CA ARG A 494 -37.48 -17.27 2.31
C ARG A 494 -36.66 -16.05 2.74
N GLN A 495 -35.78 -16.21 3.74
CA GLN A 495 -34.92 -15.14 4.22
C GLN A 495 -33.93 -14.69 3.14
N SER A 496 -33.28 -15.64 2.44
CA SER A 496 -32.38 -15.35 1.33
C SER A 496 -33.11 -14.64 0.18
N GLY A 497 -34.31 -15.08 -0.16
CA GLY A 497 -35.13 -14.45 -1.19
C GLY A 497 -35.53 -13.02 -0.84
N TYR A 498 -35.77 -12.74 0.42
CA TYR A 498 -36.09 -11.38 0.89
C TYR A 498 -34.87 -10.46 0.76
N LEU A 499 -33.70 -10.90 1.19
CA LEU A 499 -32.44 -10.14 1.06
C LEU A 499 -32.07 -9.92 -0.43
N LEU A 500 -32.16 -10.96 -1.25
CA LEU A 500 -31.84 -10.86 -2.69
C LEU A 500 -32.80 -9.95 -3.43
N GLY A 501 -34.09 -10.00 -3.10
CA GLY A 501 -35.11 -9.14 -3.70
C GLY A 501 -34.87 -7.66 -3.37
N ASP A 502 -34.45 -7.36 -2.14
CA ASP A 502 -34.09 -6.01 -1.71
C ASP A 502 -32.84 -5.50 -2.43
N LEU A 503 -31.79 -6.31 -2.54
CA LEU A 503 -30.58 -5.96 -3.30
C LEU A 503 -30.87 -5.72 -4.79
N ALA A 504 -31.74 -6.53 -5.41
CA ALA A 504 -32.14 -6.35 -6.80
C ALA A 504 -32.91 -5.06 -7.03
N ALA A 505 -33.81 -4.69 -6.11
CA ALA A 505 -34.55 -3.44 -6.16
C ALA A 505 -33.62 -2.22 -6.07
N GLU A 506 -32.64 -2.26 -5.15
CA GLU A 506 -31.67 -1.17 -4.99
C GLU A 506 -30.75 -1.07 -6.23
N GLN A 507 -30.30 -2.19 -6.77
CA GLN A 507 -29.50 -2.21 -8.00
C GLN A 507 -30.26 -1.53 -9.16
N LEU A 508 -31.54 -1.81 -9.30
CA LEU A 508 -32.38 -1.15 -10.31
C LEU A 508 -32.47 0.36 -10.09
N MET A 509 -32.64 0.81 -8.83
CA MET A 509 -32.68 2.23 -8.51
C MET A 509 -31.35 2.94 -8.76
N ALA A 510 -30.22 2.32 -8.38
CA ALA A 510 -28.89 2.85 -8.61
C ALA A 510 -28.60 2.97 -10.13
N ARG A 511 -29.00 1.99 -10.95
CA ARG A 511 -28.91 2.07 -12.43
C ARG A 511 -29.69 3.26 -12.99
N LYS A 512 -30.94 3.45 -12.55
CA LYS A 512 -31.74 4.60 -12.97
C LYS A 512 -31.09 5.94 -12.58
N ALA A 513 -30.46 6.01 -11.42
CA ALA A 513 -29.74 7.19 -10.96
C ALA A 513 -28.52 7.50 -11.84
N VAL A 514 -27.73 6.48 -12.22
CA VAL A 514 -26.59 6.62 -13.14
C VAL A 514 -27.06 7.13 -14.50
N ASN A 515 -28.09 6.51 -15.11
CA ASN A 515 -28.63 6.93 -16.39
C ASN A 515 -29.11 8.39 -16.37
N LYS A 516 -29.79 8.80 -15.31
CA LYS A 516 -30.26 10.17 -15.14
C LYS A 516 -29.11 11.18 -14.98
N ALA A 517 -28.09 10.83 -14.22
CA ALA A 517 -26.92 11.69 -14.00
C ALA A 517 -26.10 11.84 -15.29
N PHE A 518 -25.89 10.75 -16.02
CA PHE A 518 -25.18 10.74 -17.29
C PHE A 518 -25.89 11.57 -18.36
N ALA A 519 -27.20 11.41 -18.51
CA ALA A 519 -28.00 12.22 -19.45
C ALA A 519 -27.95 13.73 -19.15
N LYS A 520 -27.87 14.09 -17.85
CA LYS A 520 -27.70 15.49 -17.44
C LYS A 520 -26.31 16.01 -17.75
N TRP A 521 -25.31 15.19 -17.60
CA TRP A 521 -23.92 15.55 -17.88
C TRP A 521 -23.70 15.73 -19.39
N LEU A 522 -24.17 14.79 -20.23
CA LEU A 522 -24.07 14.88 -21.70
C LEU A 522 -24.68 16.17 -22.29
N LYS A 523 -25.76 16.68 -21.71
CA LYS A 523 -26.38 17.95 -22.16
C LYS A 523 -25.47 19.16 -21.94
N THR A 524 -24.50 19.07 -21.02
CA THR A 524 -23.56 20.16 -20.73
C THR A 524 -22.29 20.13 -21.57
N VAL A 525 -21.91 18.94 -22.06
CA VAL A 525 -20.69 18.74 -22.87
C VAL A 525 -20.97 18.99 -24.36
N LYS A 526 -22.24 18.83 -24.79
CA LYS A 526 -22.67 19.08 -26.19
C LYS A 526 -23.09 20.55 -26.45
N MET A 527 -23.02 21.41 -25.43
CA MET A 527 -23.13 22.86 -25.55
C MET A 527 -21.75 23.50 -25.54
#